data_ee867faabb2a7e05a6babf8f82195a9c
#
_entry.id   ee867faabb2a7e05a6babf8f82195a9c
#
_cell.length_a   1.000
_cell.length_b   1.000
_cell.length_c   1.000
_cell.angle_alpha   90.00
_cell.angle_beta   90.00
_cell.angle_gamma   90.00
#
_symmetry.space_group_name_H-M   'P 1'
#
loop_
_entity.id
_entity.type
_entity.pdbx_description
1 polymer ?
#
loop_
_entity_poly.entity_id
_entity_poly.type
_entity_poly.pdbx_seq_one_letter_code
_entity_poly.pdbx_strand_id
1 'polypeptide(L)'
;MITPPRSRLVPPPTGGARGGAEHPARDLYSFEELWRHWRRCRSNKRSTANALRFEFDVEANLFALQQELREHTWKPGRSICFVTDGPKPREVFAADFRDRIVHHLLVSRLEPGFERQFIQDSFACRRGKGTLAASDRLMAFLRRSTANGKRRTYALKLDVASFFTSIDKARLATILERTVRDPELRWLSRTLLFHDPTEDYRFKPHGPRGKRSRARPGPDSEAYPVPAPKSLFGKENQRGLPIGNLTSQFWANVYLNELDQFVKRELKVGFYLRYVDDLVLLSEDPAQLEDWHKSIERFLRAELGLELRADKARPRLVSSGVDFVGWQTWWSHRLPRRRTLAALEARLRQFERIAVRPIEGGRVLRIDLETPAPPQAIQRRAASPATASKALHASLASYSGHLRHGAAWGSFERLFAARPWLEVLFERQGFAVAERFPLARIDAAQDFRRRYWEAIRRAGPRCLVFQKVGRFIEFRGPQRSVAEAVLQLRTARIRRGGYLYACGFPRHRAANFRTRALDAGVSVLDLVGWQQQRRLFVPAPATFS
;
A
#
# COMPACT_ATOMS: atom_id res chain seq x y z
N MET A 1 -4.24 27.03 26.85
CA MET A 1 -4.45 25.90 27.78
C MET A 1 -5.94 25.63 27.85
N ILE A 2 -6.44 24.64 27.14
CA ILE A 2 -7.81 24.13 27.32
C ILE A 2 -7.68 22.60 27.19
N THR A 3 -7.81 21.93 28.30
CA THR A 3 -7.81 20.48 28.46
C THR A 3 -9.13 19.89 27.99
N PRO A 4 -9.15 18.77 27.24
CA PRO A 4 -10.41 18.07 26.93
C PRO A 4 -10.88 17.22 28.12
N PRO A 5 -12.20 16.98 28.27
CA PRO A 5 -12.76 16.29 29.41
C PRO A 5 -12.49 14.79 29.39
N ARG A 6 -12.14 14.26 30.56
CA ARG A 6 -11.97 12.83 30.83
C ARG A 6 -13.32 12.11 30.71
N SER A 7 -13.41 11.11 29.86
CA SER A 7 -14.52 10.16 29.83
C SER A 7 -14.47 9.27 31.09
N ARG A 8 -15.56 9.26 31.82
CA ARG A 8 -15.78 8.39 32.98
C ARG A 8 -15.89 6.93 32.50
N LEU A 9 -15.00 6.11 33.00
CA LEU A 9 -15.11 4.66 32.94
C LEU A 9 -16.26 4.21 33.86
N VAL A 10 -17.25 3.55 33.29
CA VAL A 10 -18.29 2.83 34.03
C VAL A 10 -17.70 1.46 34.40
N PRO A 11 -17.71 1.04 35.68
CA PRO A 11 -17.26 -0.27 36.08
C PRO A 11 -18.24 -1.36 35.62
N PRO A 12 -17.76 -2.59 35.34
CA PRO A 12 -18.64 -3.68 34.95
C PRO A 12 -19.51 -4.15 36.15
N PRO A 13 -20.73 -4.61 35.91
CA PRO A 13 -21.60 -5.13 36.95
C PRO A 13 -21.03 -6.44 37.48
N THR A 14 -20.88 -6.50 38.80
CA THR A 14 -20.59 -7.71 39.55
C THR A 14 -21.88 -8.46 39.86
N GLY A 15 -21.87 -9.73 39.60
CA GLY A 15 -22.68 -10.65 40.38
C GLY A 15 -23.76 -11.43 39.65
N GLY A 16 -23.59 -12.73 39.64
CA GLY A 16 -24.66 -13.65 39.96
C GLY A 16 -25.19 -14.55 38.83
N ALA A 17 -25.09 -15.81 39.14
CA ALA A 17 -25.89 -16.94 38.65
C ALA A 17 -25.36 -17.74 37.46
N ARG A 18 -24.82 -18.89 37.82
CA ARG A 18 -24.65 -20.06 36.97
C ARG A 18 -26.02 -20.46 36.38
N GLY A 19 -26.17 -20.30 35.12
CA GLY A 19 -27.22 -20.87 34.30
C GLY A 19 -26.59 -21.18 32.97
N GLY A 20 -26.27 -22.45 32.73
CA GLY A 20 -25.82 -22.94 31.44
C GLY A 20 -26.94 -22.78 30.40
N ALA A 21 -27.10 -21.62 29.86
CA ALA A 21 -27.85 -21.45 28.62
C ALA A 21 -26.89 -21.85 27.49
N GLU A 22 -27.02 -23.06 26.96
CA GLU A 22 -26.57 -23.42 25.63
C GLU A 22 -27.10 -22.35 24.68
N HIS A 23 -26.23 -21.43 24.26
CA HIS A 23 -26.55 -20.58 23.14
C HIS A 23 -26.87 -21.51 21.97
N PRO A 24 -28.07 -21.45 21.37
CA PRO A 24 -28.40 -22.27 20.20
C PRO A 24 -27.26 -22.05 19.20
N ALA A 25 -26.71 -23.14 18.69
CA ALA A 25 -25.64 -23.11 17.70
C ALA A 25 -26.08 -22.14 16.60
N ARG A 26 -25.44 -20.95 16.54
CA ARG A 26 -25.81 -19.92 15.57
C ARG A 26 -25.67 -20.55 14.21
N ASP A 27 -26.76 -20.60 13.46
CA ASP A 27 -26.78 -21.09 12.09
C ASP A 27 -25.64 -20.40 11.31
N LEU A 28 -24.65 -21.21 10.90
CA LEU A 28 -23.45 -20.74 10.20
C LEU A 28 -23.81 -19.95 8.93
N TYR A 29 -24.89 -20.35 8.29
CA TYR A 29 -25.36 -19.81 7.01
C TYR A 29 -26.59 -18.90 7.18
N SER A 30 -26.81 -18.33 8.38
CA SER A 30 -27.93 -17.38 8.54
C SER A 30 -27.75 -16.16 7.63
N PHE A 31 -28.86 -15.55 7.23
CA PHE A 31 -28.84 -14.34 6.40
C PHE A 31 -28.03 -13.23 7.04
N GLU A 32 -28.12 -13.05 8.37
CA GLU A 32 -27.38 -12.03 9.13
C GLU A 32 -25.87 -12.25 9.07
N GLU A 33 -25.42 -13.51 9.11
CA GLU A 33 -23.99 -13.83 8.99
C GLU A 33 -23.51 -13.53 7.56
N LEU A 34 -24.24 -13.96 6.54
CA LEU A 34 -23.89 -13.69 5.14
C LEU A 34 -23.92 -12.18 4.84
N TRP A 35 -24.90 -11.45 5.34
CA TRP A 35 -25.00 -9.99 5.24
C TRP A 35 -23.80 -9.30 5.89
N ARG A 36 -23.39 -9.73 7.09
CA ARG A 36 -22.21 -9.21 7.79
C ARG A 36 -20.94 -9.39 6.96
N HIS A 37 -20.76 -10.57 6.37
CA HIS A 37 -19.59 -10.88 5.55
C HIS A 37 -19.63 -10.17 4.20
N TRP A 38 -20.79 -10.02 3.58
CA TRP A 38 -20.99 -9.17 2.41
C TRP A 38 -20.54 -7.73 2.69
N ARG A 39 -20.98 -7.12 3.79
CA ARG A 39 -20.58 -5.75 4.18
C ARG A 39 -19.06 -5.62 4.33
N ARG A 40 -18.38 -6.61 4.90
CA ARG A 40 -16.91 -6.64 5.00
C ARG A 40 -16.25 -6.71 3.62
N CYS A 41 -16.72 -7.58 2.73
CA CYS A 41 -16.21 -7.69 1.36
C CYS A 41 -16.38 -6.40 0.58
N ARG A 42 -17.54 -5.75 0.73
CA ARG A 42 -17.91 -4.52 0.05
C ARG A 42 -17.02 -3.33 0.42
N SER A 43 -16.58 -3.21 1.66
CA SER A 43 -15.96 -1.99 2.23
C SER A 43 -14.81 -1.43 1.38
N ASN A 44 -14.07 -2.26 0.67
CA ASN A 44 -12.92 -1.86 -0.16
C ASN A 44 -13.10 -2.15 -1.66
N LYS A 45 -14.31 -2.50 -2.13
CA LYS A 45 -14.55 -3.01 -3.49
C LYS A 45 -15.78 -2.42 -4.21
N ARG A 46 -16.32 -1.33 -3.70
CA ARG A 46 -17.57 -0.68 -4.18
C ARG A 46 -17.61 -0.32 -5.67
N SER A 47 -16.47 -0.24 -6.33
CA SER A 47 -16.38 0.16 -7.75
C SER A 47 -16.00 -0.97 -8.70
N THR A 48 -16.01 -2.23 -8.24
CA THR A 48 -15.71 -3.36 -9.12
C THR A 48 -16.98 -3.89 -9.75
N ALA A 49 -16.95 -4.20 -11.06
CA ALA A 49 -18.14 -4.62 -11.82
C ALA A 49 -18.87 -5.83 -11.22
N ASN A 50 -18.10 -6.82 -10.69
CA ASN A 50 -18.69 -7.99 -10.05
C ASN A 50 -19.32 -7.67 -8.69
N ALA A 51 -18.77 -6.73 -7.91
CA ALA A 51 -19.40 -6.27 -6.68
C ALA A 51 -20.70 -5.50 -6.97
N LEU A 52 -20.68 -4.58 -7.95
CA LEU A 52 -21.86 -3.83 -8.34
C LEU A 52 -22.98 -4.74 -8.87
N ARG A 53 -22.63 -5.77 -9.66
CA ARG A 53 -23.62 -6.76 -10.14
C ARG A 53 -24.26 -7.53 -8.98
N PHE A 54 -23.48 -7.94 -7.98
CA PHE A 54 -23.99 -8.61 -6.80
C PHE A 54 -24.85 -7.66 -5.93
N GLU A 55 -24.48 -6.41 -5.83
CA GLU A 55 -25.19 -5.39 -5.05
C GLU A 55 -26.52 -4.97 -5.66
N PHE A 56 -26.72 -5.17 -6.98
CA PHE A 56 -27.94 -4.79 -7.68
C PHE A 56 -29.17 -5.52 -7.11
N ASP A 57 -28.99 -6.78 -6.71
CA ASP A 57 -30.03 -7.56 -6.05
C ASP A 57 -29.42 -8.36 -4.88
N VAL A 58 -28.92 -7.63 -3.90
CA VAL A 58 -28.12 -8.21 -2.83
C VAL A 58 -28.89 -9.19 -1.95
N GLU A 59 -30.16 -8.93 -1.67
CA GLU A 59 -30.97 -9.77 -0.79
C GLU A 59 -31.26 -11.11 -1.46
N ALA A 60 -31.77 -11.11 -2.69
CA ALA A 60 -32.01 -12.34 -3.46
C ALA A 60 -30.73 -13.15 -3.67
N ASN A 61 -29.61 -12.47 -3.98
CA ASN A 61 -28.31 -13.11 -4.14
C ASN A 61 -27.78 -13.74 -2.84
N LEU A 62 -28.05 -13.14 -1.68
CA LEU A 62 -27.71 -13.70 -0.38
C LEU A 62 -28.61 -14.87 0.02
N PHE A 63 -29.92 -14.81 -0.27
CA PHE A 63 -30.80 -15.92 -0.03
C PHE A 63 -30.46 -17.14 -0.91
N ALA A 64 -30.20 -16.92 -2.21
CA ALA A 64 -29.71 -17.98 -3.08
C ALA A 64 -28.39 -18.60 -2.58
N LEU A 65 -27.44 -17.78 -2.14
CA LEU A 65 -26.19 -18.27 -1.56
C LEU A 65 -26.43 -19.06 -0.26
N GLN A 66 -27.35 -18.60 0.59
CA GLN A 66 -27.72 -19.29 1.83
C GLN A 66 -28.28 -20.67 1.53
N GLN A 67 -29.23 -20.76 0.57
CA GLN A 67 -29.84 -22.03 0.18
C GLN A 67 -28.78 -23.02 -0.33
N GLU A 68 -27.94 -22.60 -1.27
CA GLU A 68 -26.90 -23.46 -1.81
C GLU A 68 -25.89 -23.95 -0.74
N LEU A 69 -25.54 -23.10 0.23
CA LEU A 69 -24.65 -23.50 1.34
C LEU A 69 -25.32 -24.52 2.26
N ARG A 70 -26.60 -24.33 2.59
CA ARG A 70 -27.36 -25.27 3.44
C ARG A 70 -27.60 -26.62 2.77
N GLU A 71 -27.80 -26.60 1.46
CA GLU A 71 -28.00 -27.82 0.67
C GLU A 71 -26.71 -28.51 0.24
N HIS A 72 -25.55 -27.93 0.60
CA HIS A 72 -24.21 -28.37 0.17
C HIS A 72 -24.03 -28.44 -1.37
N THR A 73 -24.84 -27.67 -2.10
CA THR A 73 -24.79 -27.57 -3.58
C THR A 73 -23.85 -26.46 -4.05
N TRP A 74 -23.45 -25.54 -3.15
CA TRP A 74 -22.57 -24.44 -3.47
C TRP A 74 -21.20 -24.91 -4.01
N LYS A 75 -20.77 -24.31 -5.12
CA LYS A 75 -19.43 -24.47 -5.69
C LYS A 75 -18.83 -23.09 -5.97
N PRO A 76 -17.49 -22.93 -5.83
CA PRO A 76 -16.81 -21.72 -6.24
C PRO A 76 -17.03 -21.44 -7.73
N GLY A 77 -17.35 -20.19 -8.06
CA GLY A 77 -17.57 -19.75 -9.43
C GLY A 77 -16.26 -19.34 -10.13
N ARG A 78 -16.44 -18.82 -11.36
CA ARG A 78 -15.34 -18.43 -12.25
C ARG A 78 -14.40 -17.41 -11.63
N SER A 79 -13.12 -17.75 -11.52
CA SER A 79 -12.08 -16.87 -11.04
C SER A 79 -11.61 -15.86 -12.09
N ILE A 80 -11.11 -14.70 -11.64
CA ILE A 80 -10.45 -13.74 -12.51
C ILE A 80 -8.94 -13.92 -12.36
N CYS A 81 -8.30 -14.44 -13.42
CA CYS A 81 -6.84 -14.58 -13.48
C CYS A 81 -6.19 -13.33 -14.07
N PHE A 82 -5.13 -12.84 -13.46
CA PHE A 82 -4.28 -11.79 -14.01
C PHE A 82 -2.86 -11.86 -13.45
N VAL A 83 -1.91 -11.28 -14.17
CA VAL A 83 -0.52 -11.18 -13.72
C VAL A 83 -0.24 -9.79 -13.16
N THR A 84 0.41 -9.73 -11.99
CA THR A 84 0.75 -8.46 -11.34
C THR A 84 1.82 -7.70 -12.11
N ASP A 85 1.72 -6.34 -12.10
CA ASP A 85 2.78 -5.47 -12.58
C ASP A 85 3.87 -5.34 -11.50
N GLY A 86 5.07 -5.73 -11.81
CA GLY A 86 6.20 -5.61 -10.89
C GLY A 86 7.44 -6.32 -11.42
N PRO A 87 8.57 -6.15 -10.76
CA PRO A 87 9.83 -6.80 -11.16
C PRO A 87 9.79 -8.33 -11.03
N LYS A 88 8.84 -8.84 -10.25
CA LYS A 88 8.56 -10.27 -10.10
C LYS A 88 7.08 -10.49 -10.42
N PRO A 89 6.73 -10.86 -11.65
CA PRO A 89 5.35 -11.15 -12.01
C PRO A 89 4.81 -12.30 -11.16
N ARG A 90 3.55 -12.13 -10.71
CA ARG A 90 2.82 -13.15 -9.95
C ARG A 90 1.46 -13.35 -10.58
N GLU A 91 1.08 -14.58 -10.71
CA GLU A 91 -0.24 -15.01 -11.09
C GLU A 91 -1.20 -14.85 -9.91
N VAL A 92 -2.32 -14.23 -10.15
CA VAL A 92 -3.34 -13.97 -9.12
C VAL A 92 -4.68 -14.46 -9.62
N PHE A 93 -5.31 -15.35 -8.87
CA PHE A 93 -6.68 -15.79 -9.06
C PHE A 93 -7.58 -15.09 -8.04
N ALA A 94 -8.33 -14.14 -8.50
CA ALA A 94 -9.27 -13.43 -7.67
C ALA A 94 -10.64 -14.10 -7.77
N ALA A 95 -11.11 -14.72 -6.71
CA ALA A 95 -12.43 -15.31 -6.61
C ALA A 95 -13.53 -14.30 -6.98
N ASP A 96 -14.67 -14.76 -7.46
CA ASP A 96 -15.85 -13.92 -7.67
C ASP A 96 -16.27 -13.22 -6.37
N PHE A 97 -17.06 -12.16 -6.51
CA PHE A 97 -17.47 -11.38 -5.34
C PHE A 97 -18.34 -12.20 -4.38
N ARG A 98 -19.20 -13.05 -4.92
CA ARG A 98 -20.05 -13.99 -4.19
C ARG A 98 -19.21 -14.97 -3.35
N ASP A 99 -18.21 -15.56 -3.96
CA ASP A 99 -17.34 -16.54 -3.28
C ASP A 99 -16.49 -15.89 -2.19
N ARG A 100 -16.11 -14.63 -2.35
CA ARG A 100 -15.38 -13.90 -1.29
C ARG A 100 -16.19 -13.77 0.00
N ILE A 101 -17.53 -13.73 -0.08
CA ILE A 101 -18.38 -13.73 1.10
C ILE A 101 -18.16 -15.04 1.87
N VAL A 102 -18.11 -16.16 1.15
CA VAL A 102 -17.85 -17.50 1.72
C VAL A 102 -16.43 -17.60 2.28
N HIS A 103 -15.42 -17.10 1.56
CA HIS A 103 -14.05 -17.02 2.10
C HIS A 103 -13.99 -16.24 3.41
N HIS A 104 -14.68 -15.10 3.51
CA HIS A 104 -14.73 -14.30 4.73
C HIS A 104 -15.48 -15.00 5.86
N LEU A 105 -16.60 -15.68 5.55
CA LEU A 105 -17.35 -16.49 6.50
C LEU A 105 -16.45 -17.57 7.09
N LEU A 106 -15.85 -18.42 6.25
CA LEU A 106 -15.00 -19.53 6.69
C LEU A 106 -13.84 -19.05 7.55
N VAL A 107 -13.05 -18.09 7.05
CA VAL A 107 -11.87 -17.60 7.78
C VAL A 107 -12.28 -16.99 9.13
N SER A 108 -13.39 -16.25 9.19
CA SER A 108 -13.85 -15.66 10.46
C SER A 108 -14.20 -16.69 11.54
N ARG A 109 -14.58 -17.89 11.14
CA ARG A 109 -14.91 -19.00 12.06
C ARG A 109 -13.68 -19.81 12.47
N LEU A 110 -12.73 -19.98 11.55
CA LEU A 110 -11.51 -20.74 11.79
C LEU A 110 -10.43 -19.93 12.54
N GLU A 111 -10.27 -18.65 12.16
CA GLU A 111 -9.20 -17.77 12.66
C GLU A 111 -9.05 -17.80 14.19
N PRO A 112 -10.11 -17.67 15.04
CA PRO A 112 -9.95 -17.65 16.49
C PRO A 112 -9.36 -18.94 17.08
N GLY A 113 -9.66 -20.09 16.47
CA GLY A 113 -9.13 -21.39 16.88
C GLY A 113 -7.63 -21.51 16.60
N PHE A 114 -7.22 -21.13 15.40
CA PHE A 114 -5.82 -21.20 14.97
C PHE A 114 -4.95 -20.07 15.56
N GLU A 115 -5.50 -18.87 15.78
CA GLU A 115 -4.76 -17.78 16.45
C GLU A 115 -4.21 -18.15 17.82
N ARG A 116 -4.91 -19.01 18.58
CA ARG A 116 -4.43 -19.54 19.86
C ARG A 116 -3.27 -20.52 19.72
N GLN A 117 -3.10 -21.13 18.53
CA GLN A 117 -2.04 -22.09 18.25
C GLN A 117 -0.80 -21.43 17.63
N PHE A 118 -0.98 -20.32 16.94
CA PHE A 118 0.10 -19.63 16.28
C PHE A 118 1.10 -19.06 17.27
N ILE A 119 2.38 -19.21 16.98
CA ILE A 119 3.44 -18.60 17.79
C ILE A 119 3.31 -17.06 17.78
N GLN A 120 3.80 -16.42 18.85
CA GLN A 120 3.81 -14.96 18.96
C GLN A 120 4.58 -14.30 17.78
N ASP A 121 5.62 -14.94 17.30
CA ASP A 121 6.60 -14.40 16.37
C ASP A 121 6.32 -14.74 14.88
N SER A 122 5.07 -15.04 14.54
CA SER A 122 4.53 -15.13 13.19
C SER A 122 3.70 -13.87 12.88
N PHE A 123 4.00 -13.16 11.76
CA PHE A 123 3.54 -11.78 11.57
C PHE A 123 2.68 -11.51 10.33
N ALA A 124 2.63 -12.42 9.37
CA ALA A 124 1.88 -12.19 8.13
C ALA A 124 0.39 -12.46 8.28
N CYS A 125 -0.45 -11.64 7.67
CA CYS A 125 -1.90 -11.85 7.55
C CYS A 125 -2.63 -12.13 8.88
N ARG A 126 -2.17 -11.54 9.98
CA ARG A 126 -2.76 -11.65 11.32
C ARG A 126 -3.12 -10.27 11.87
N ARG A 127 -4.16 -10.17 12.69
CA ARG A 127 -4.60 -8.89 13.29
C ARG A 127 -3.53 -8.32 14.22
N GLY A 128 -3.31 -7.01 14.16
CA GLY A 128 -2.29 -6.32 14.96
C GLY A 128 -0.85 -6.67 14.59
N LYS A 129 -0.65 -7.50 13.59
CA LYS A 129 0.65 -7.90 13.04
C LYS A 129 0.89 -7.20 11.70
N GLY A 130 1.94 -7.53 11.00
CA GLY A 130 2.29 -6.94 9.70
C GLY A 130 3.77 -6.64 9.59
N THR A 131 4.19 -6.02 8.48
CA THR A 131 5.61 -5.77 8.18
C THR A 131 6.28 -4.87 9.22
N LEU A 132 5.58 -3.86 9.74
CA LEU A 132 6.13 -2.96 10.75
C LEU A 132 6.36 -3.68 12.07
N ALA A 133 5.33 -4.39 12.57
CA ALA A 133 5.44 -5.17 13.80
C ALA A 133 6.52 -6.26 13.71
N ALA A 134 6.66 -6.92 12.55
CA ALA A 134 7.73 -7.88 12.29
C ALA A 134 9.12 -7.22 12.36
N SER A 135 9.28 -6.03 11.78
CA SER A 135 10.53 -5.26 11.83
C SER A 135 10.84 -4.78 13.25
N ASP A 136 9.84 -4.33 14.03
CA ASP A 136 9.99 -3.93 15.43
C ASP A 136 10.43 -5.13 16.29
N ARG A 137 9.83 -6.29 16.03
CA ARG A 137 10.19 -7.52 16.74
C ARG A 137 11.61 -7.97 16.41
N LEU A 138 12.01 -7.91 15.14
CA LEU A 138 13.38 -8.19 14.73
C LEU A 138 14.37 -7.26 15.45
N MET A 139 14.10 -5.96 15.51
CA MET A 139 14.95 -5.01 16.21
C MET A 139 15.06 -5.32 17.70
N ALA A 140 13.96 -5.72 18.35
CA ALA A 140 13.96 -6.17 19.74
C ALA A 140 14.81 -7.45 19.93
N PHE A 141 14.74 -8.39 19.00
CA PHE A 141 15.58 -9.58 19.03
C PHE A 141 17.05 -9.25 18.84
N LEU A 142 17.38 -8.37 17.90
CA LEU A 142 18.76 -7.89 17.69
C LEU A 142 19.32 -7.19 18.93
N ARG A 143 18.53 -6.36 19.62
CA ARG A 143 18.94 -5.73 20.88
C ARG A 143 19.29 -6.75 21.95
N ARG A 144 18.46 -7.76 22.11
CA ARG A 144 18.64 -8.80 23.13
C ARG A 144 19.81 -9.72 22.79
N SER A 145 19.86 -10.26 21.57
CA SER A 145 20.89 -11.21 21.14
C SER A 145 22.28 -10.59 21.09
N THR A 146 22.39 -9.29 20.71
CA THR A 146 23.67 -8.58 20.67
C THR A 146 24.01 -7.89 21.99
N ALA A 147 23.18 -7.98 23.03
CA ALA A 147 23.31 -7.17 24.24
C ALA A 147 23.55 -5.67 23.90
N ASN A 148 22.67 -5.10 23.06
CA ASN A 148 22.80 -3.73 22.53
C ASN A 148 24.11 -3.48 21.75
N GLY A 149 24.51 -4.43 20.92
CA GLY A 149 25.68 -4.33 20.06
C GLY A 149 27.01 -4.77 20.69
N LYS A 150 27.01 -5.24 21.94
CA LYS A 150 28.20 -5.70 22.67
C LYS A 150 28.61 -7.14 22.35
N ARG A 151 27.66 -7.98 21.88
CA ARG A 151 27.89 -9.38 21.55
C ARG A 151 27.86 -9.61 20.06
N ARG A 152 28.76 -10.44 19.59
CA ARG A 152 28.78 -10.90 18.21
C ARG A 152 27.62 -11.87 17.99
N THR A 153 26.78 -11.56 17.01
CA THR A 153 25.59 -12.35 16.69
C THR A 153 25.49 -12.51 15.18
N TYR A 154 24.97 -13.63 14.74
CA TYR A 154 24.70 -13.94 13.35
C TYR A 154 23.21 -14.08 13.12
N ALA A 155 22.78 -13.78 11.90
CA ALA A 155 21.44 -14.00 11.42
C ALA A 155 21.46 -15.00 10.25
N LEU A 156 20.58 -15.98 10.32
CA LEU A 156 20.26 -16.86 9.21
C LEU A 156 18.90 -16.47 8.68
N LYS A 157 18.84 -16.19 7.38
CA LYS A 157 17.60 -15.93 6.67
C LYS A 157 17.30 -17.09 5.74
N LEU A 158 16.10 -17.67 5.85
CA LEU A 158 15.61 -18.75 5.01
C LEU A 158 14.37 -18.28 4.24
N ASP A 159 14.16 -18.82 3.05
CA ASP A 159 13.03 -18.49 2.15
C ASP A 159 12.55 -19.79 1.51
N VAL A 160 11.26 -20.09 1.59
CA VAL A 160 10.70 -21.33 0.99
C VAL A 160 10.54 -21.13 -0.51
N ALA A 161 10.99 -22.11 -1.28
CA ALA A 161 10.92 -22.06 -2.73
C ALA A 161 9.47 -22.19 -3.22
N SER A 162 9.02 -21.23 -4.06
CA SER A 162 7.69 -21.26 -4.69
C SER A 162 6.53 -21.61 -3.74
N PHE A 163 6.58 -21.12 -2.49
CA PHE A 163 5.78 -21.57 -1.37
C PHE A 163 4.29 -21.81 -1.71
N PHE A 164 3.57 -20.79 -2.21
CA PHE A 164 2.14 -20.94 -2.48
C PHE A 164 1.80 -22.02 -3.50
N THR A 165 2.63 -22.22 -4.51
CA THR A 165 2.43 -23.23 -5.55
C THR A 165 2.96 -24.61 -5.19
N SER A 166 3.64 -24.73 -4.04
CA SER A 166 4.22 -25.99 -3.56
C SER A 166 3.43 -26.62 -2.39
N ILE A 167 2.45 -25.90 -1.81
CA ILE A 167 1.64 -26.40 -0.71
C ILE A 167 0.89 -27.67 -1.14
N ASP A 168 1.06 -28.75 -0.37
CA ASP A 168 0.34 -30.01 -0.54
C ASP A 168 -1.04 -29.90 0.09
N LYS A 169 -2.10 -29.99 -0.73
CA LYS A 169 -3.50 -29.81 -0.30
C LYS A 169 -3.98 -30.94 0.61
N ALA A 170 -3.51 -32.19 0.39
CA ALA A 170 -3.89 -33.32 1.24
C ALA A 170 -3.31 -33.18 2.64
N ARG A 171 -2.02 -32.83 2.75
CA ARG A 171 -1.40 -32.53 4.05
C ARG A 171 -2.07 -31.38 4.76
N LEU A 172 -2.41 -30.30 4.03
CA LEU A 172 -3.12 -29.16 4.59
C LEU A 172 -4.53 -29.55 5.08
N ALA A 173 -5.25 -30.38 4.33
CA ALA A 173 -6.55 -30.91 4.78
C ALA A 173 -6.41 -31.68 6.10
N THR A 174 -5.42 -32.55 6.21
CA THR A 174 -5.13 -33.29 7.46
C THR A 174 -4.82 -32.34 8.63
N ILE A 175 -4.04 -31.28 8.41
CA ILE A 175 -3.72 -30.28 9.44
C ILE A 175 -5.00 -29.55 9.88
N LEU A 176 -5.85 -29.15 8.94
CA LEU A 176 -7.12 -28.48 9.22
C LEU A 176 -8.06 -29.39 10.05
N GLU A 177 -8.20 -30.65 9.65
CA GLU A 177 -9.11 -31.62 10.27
C GLU A 177 -8.73 -31.97 11.71
N ARG A 178 -7.45 -31.87 12.08
CA ARG A 178 -7.00 -32.01 13.48
C ARG A 178 -7.62 -30.94 14.40
N THR A 179 -7.85 -29.75 13.90
CA THR A 179 -8.34 -28.60 14.68
C THR A 179 -9.82 -28.32 14.46
N VAL A 180 -10.29 -28.46 13.23
CA VAL A 180 -11.68 -28.15 12.83
C VAL A 180 -12.56 -29.37 13.08
N ARG A 181 -13.43 -29.32 14.08
CA ARG A 181 -14.33 -30.44 14.42
C ARG A 181 -15.71 -30.32 13.81
N ASP A 182 -16.17 -29.08 13.54
CA ASP A 182 -17.47 -28.78 12.95
C ASP A 182 -17.54 -29.35 11.52
N PRO A 183 -18.53 -30.22 11.22
CA PRO A 183 -18.67 -30.84 9.89
C PRO A 183 -18.90 -29.84 8.77
N GLU A 184 -19.67 -28.77 9.02
CA GLU A 184 -19.94 -27.72 8.04
C GLU A 184 -18.66 -26.97 7.66
N LEU A 185 -17.86 -26.60 8.65
CA LEU A 185 -16.57 -25.94 8.42
C LEU A 185 -15.57 -26.87 7.72
N ARG A 186 -15.61 -28.19 8.00
CA ARG A 186 -14.80 -29.18 7.28
C ARG A 186 -15.21 -29.28 5.82
N TRP A 187 -16.52 -29.45 5.54
CA TRP A 187 -17.04 -29.49 4.18
C TRP A 187 -16.65 -28.23 3.40
N LEU A 188 -16.90 -27.06 3.95
CA LEU A 188 -16.60 -25.81 3.31
C LEU A 188 -15.10 -25.61 3.07
N SER A 189 -14.27 -26.02 4.04
CA SER A 189 -12.80 -25.99 3.91
C SER A 189 -12.34 -26.90 2.78
N ARG A 190 -12.86 -28.13 2.68
CA ARG A 190 -12.50 -29.08 1.62
C ARG A 190 -12.97 -28.59 0.25
N THR A 191 -14.19 -28.08 0.13
CA THR A 191 -14.74 -27.53 -1.11
C THR A 191 -13.86 -26.41 -1.66
N LEU A 192 -13.44 -25.47 -0.82
CA LEU A 192 -12.58 -24.36 -1.22
C LEU A 192 -11.12 -24.77 -1.45
N LEU A 193 -10.61 -25.73 -0.67
CA LEU A 193 -9.21 -26.17 -0.77
C LEU A 193 -8.93 -26.94 -2.05
N PHE A 194 -9.86 -27.85 -2.42
CA PHE A 194 -9.70 -28.70 -3.60
C PHE A 194 -10.27 -28.08 -4.89
N HIS A 195 -10.89 -26.91 -4.79
CA HIS A 195 -11.27 -26.17 -6.00
C HIS A 195 -10.02 -25.76 -6.81
N ASP A 196 -10.04 -26.07 -8.09
CA ASP A 196 -9.00 -25.66 -9.03
C ASP A 196 -9.44 -24.44 -9.84
N PRO A 197 -8.90 -23.25 -9.55
CA PRO A 197 -9.28 -22.04 -10.28
C PRO A 197 -8.70 -21.97 -11.69
N THR A 198 -7.88 -22.97 -12.12
CA THR A 198 -7.33 -23.03 -13.47
C THR A 198 -8.29 -23.70 -14.46
N GLU A 199 -9.30 -24.44 -13.97
CA GLU A 199 -10.31 -25.09 -14.81
C GLU A 199 -11.37 -24.10 -15.31
N ASP A 200 -11.78 -23.13 -14.48
CA ASP A 200 -12.75 -22.08 -14.86
C ASP A 200 -12.27 -20.70 -14.44
N TYR A 201 -11.67 -19.99 -15.38
CA TYR A 201 -11.16 -18.64 -15.16
C TYR A 201 -11.43 -17.71 -16.33
N ARG A 202 -11.39 -16.42 -16.05
CA ARG A 202 -11.35 -15.35 -17.05
C ARG A 202 -10.00 -14.62 -16.95
N PHE A 203 -9.18 -14.73 -17.97
CA PHE A 203 -7.91 -14.02 -18.00
C PHE A 203 -8.09 -12.53 -18.30
N LYS A 204 -7.42 -11.67 -17.52
CA LYS A 204 -7.33 -10.22 -17.75
C LYS A 204 -5.93 -9.83 -18.20
N PRO A 205 -5.69 -9.61 -19.50
CA PRO A 205 -4.35 -9.32 -20.03
C PRO A 205 -3.77 -8.01 -19.51
N HIS A 206 -4.61 -7.07 -19.07
CA HIS A 206 -4.19 -5.78 -18.53
C HIS A 206 -4.10 -5.74 -17.00
N GLY A 207 -4.28 -6.86 -16.33
CA GLY A 207 -4.28 -6.94 -14.87
C GLY A 207 -5.34 -6.04 -14.22
N PRO A 208 -5.17 -5.65 -12.96
CA PRO A 208 -6.15 -4.85 -12.23
C PRO A 208 -6.25 -3.40 -12.72
N ARG A 209 -5.29 -2.91 -13.51
CA ARG A 209 -5.23 -1.54 -14.03
C ARG A 209 -5.96 -1.32 -15.35
N GLY A 210 -6.53 -2.38 -15.94
CA GLY A 210 -7.26 -2.30 -17.19
C GLY A 210 -6.39 -1.89 -18.39
N LYS A 211 -7.00 -1.18 -19.36
CA LYS A 211 -6.34 -0.78 -20.63
C LYS A 211 -5.07 0.10 -20.49
N ARG A 212 -4.75 0.57 -19.28
CA ARG A 212 -3.58 1.43 -19.03
C ARG A 212 -2.28 0.65 -18.76
N SER A 213 -2.35 -0.63 -18.49
CA SER A 213 -1.19 -1.51 -18.38
C SER A 213 -0.91 -2.16 -19.74
N ARG A 214 0.38 -2.48 -20.01
CA ARG A 214 0.72 -3.26 -21.20
C ARG A 214 -0.02 -4.59 -21.15
N ALA A 215 -0.66 -4.97 -22.25
CA ALA A 215 -1.28 -6.28 -22.37
C ALA A 215 -0.24 -7.38 -22.15
N ARG A 216 -0.58 -8.37 -21.38
CA ARG A 216 0.27 -9.53 -21.11
C ARG A 216 -0.25 -10.75 -21.85
N PRO A 217 0.64 -11.59 -22.35
CA PRO A 217 0.27 -12.89 -22.88
C PRO A 217 -0.50 -13.72 -21.85
N GLY A 218 -1.46 -14.53 -22.30
CA GLY A 218 -2.19 -15.46 -21.46
C GLY A 218 -1.35 -16.69 -21.09
N PRO A 219 -1.88 -17.55 -20.20
CA PRO A 219 -1.17 -18.74 -19.74
C PRO A 219 -0.87 -19.76 -20.86
N ASP A 220 -1.64 -19.75 -21.95
CA ASP A 220 -1.43 -20.63 -23.11
C ASP A 220 -0.34 -20.13 -24.06
N SER A 221 0.28 -18.99 -23.77
CA SER A 221 1.33 -18.40 -24.58
C SER A 221 2.71 -18.76 -24.04
N GLU A 222 3.65 -19.12 -24.90
CA GLU A 222 5.08 -19.28 -24.55
C GLU A 222 5.69 -18.03 -23.91
N ALA A 223 5.16 -16.84 -24.27
CA ALA A 223 5.56 -15.57 -23.69
C ALA A 223 4.89 -15.25 -22.34
N TYR A 224 4.23 -16.22 -21.69
CA TYR A 224 3.63 -16.02 -20.37
C TYR A 224 4.69 -15.64 -19.33
N PRO A 225 4.55 -14.49 -18.63
CA PRO A 225 5.66 -13.94 -17.87
C PRO A 225 5.87 -14.59 -16.50
N VAL A 226 5.04 -15.56 -16.10
CA VAL A 226 5.15 -16.24 -14.81
C VAL A 226 5.91 -17.55 -15.02
N PRO A 227 7.05 -17.76 -14.34
CA PRO A 227 7.80 -19.02 -14.46
C PRO A 227 6.97 -20.22 -14.00
N ALA A 228 7.07 -21.36 -14.69
CA ALA A 228 6.32 -22.58 -14.40
C ALA A 228 6.32 -23.01 -12.92
N PRO A 229 7.43 -22.95 -12.15
CA PRO A 229 7.40 -23.29 -10.72
C PRO A 229 6.52 -22.38 -9.87
N LYS A 230 6.17 -21.18 -10.38
CA LYS A 230 5.37 -20.16 -9.69
C LYS A 230 3.97 -19.97 -10.27
N SER A 231 3.61 -20.78 -11.25
CA SER A 231 2.28 -20.83 -11.85
C SER A 231 1.49 -22.00 -11.26
N LEU A 232 0.17 -21.86 -11.19
CA LEU A 232 -0.74 -22.97 -10.91
C LEU A 232 -1.07 -23.77 -12.18
N PHE A 233 -0.94 -23.15 -13.35
CA PHE A 233 -1.15 -23.85 -14.61
C PHE A 233 -0.12 -24.98 -14.78
N GLY A 234 -0.60 -26.15 -15.18
CA GLY A 234 0.23 -27.35 -15.33
C GLY A 234 0.62 -28.02 -13.99
N LYS A 235 0.05 -27.60 -12.87
CA LYS A 235 0.16 -28.31 -11.60
C LYS A 235 -0.98 -29.31 -11.45
N GLU A 236 -0.67 -30.45 -10.84
CA GLU A 236 -1.73 -31.35 -10.38
C GLU A 236 -2.61 -30.63 -9.35
N ASN A 237 -3.92 -30.87 -9.36
CA ASN A 237 -4.86 -30.22 -8.43
C ASN A 237 -4.53 -30.48 -6.95
N GLN A 238 -3.72 -31.49 -6.65
CA GLN A 238 -3.26 -31.79 -5.28
C GLN A 238 -2.24 -30.78 -4.74
N ARG A 239 -1.69 -29.88 -5.57
CA ARG A 239 -0.65 -28.92 -5.18
C ARG A 239 -1.01 -27.48 -5.50
N GLY A 240 -0.64 -26.63 -4.58
CA GLY A 240 -0.68 -25.18 -4.74
C GLY A 240 -1.98 -24.50 -4.27
N LEU A 241 -1.83 -23.32 -3.71
CA LEU A 241 -2.92 -22.43 -3.33
C LEU A 241 -2.92 -21.18 -4.22
N PRO A 242 -4.08 -20.75 -4.72
CA PRO A 242 -4.18 -19.56 -5.55
C PRO A 242 -3.84 -18.29 -4.75
N ILE A 243 -2.95 -17.47 -5.30
CA ILE A 243 -2.67 -16.14 -4.73
C ILE A 243 -3.85 -15.22 -5.06
N GLY A 244 -4.40 -14.54 -4.06
CA GLY A 244 -5.46 -13.55 -4.22
C GLY A 244 -6.68 -13.76 -3.34
N ASN A 245 -6.82 -14.91 -2.71
CA ASN A 245 -7.92 -15.28 -1.83
C ASN A 245 -7.54 -15.18 -0.35
N LEU A 246 -8.52 -14.84 0.50
CA LEU A 246 -8.31 -14.71 1.94
C LEU A 246 -7.97 -16.07 2.58
N THR A 247 -8.64 -17.13 2.16
CA THR A 247 -8.37 -18.50 2.65
C THR A 247 -6.95 -18.95 2.35
N SER A 248 -6.42 -18.68 1.15
CA SER A 248 -5.04 -19.03 0.81
C SER A 248 -4.02 -18.38 1.74
N GLN A 249 -4.25 -17.12 2.12
CA GLN A 249 -3.38 -16.42 3.07
C GLN A 249 -3.47 -16.99 4.48
N PHE A 250 -4.66 -17.33 4.92
CA PHE A 250 -4.90 -17.96 6.21
C PHE A 250 -4.30 -19.37 6.26
N TRP A 251 -4.57 -20.20 5.27
CA TRP A 251 -4.05 -21.57 5.19
C TRP A 251 -2.54 -21.64 5.05
N ALA A 252 -1.93 -20.67 4.39
CA ALA A 252 -0.46 -20.54 4.36
C ALA A 252 0.13 -20.40 5.77
N ASN A 253 -0.54 -19.67 6.67
CA ASN A 253 -0.12 -19.59 8.07
C ASN A 253 -0.40 -20.88 8.84
N VAL A 254 -1.54 -21.53 8.62
CA VAL A 254 -1.88 -22.83 9.21
C VAL A 254 -0.84 -23.88 8.82
N TYR A 255 -0.48 -23.94 7.54
CA TYR A 255 0.49 -24.90 7.02
C TYR A 255 1.88 -24.75 7.63
N LEU A 256 2.39 -23.51 7.70
CA LEU A 256 3.70 -23.23 8.28
C LEU A 256 3.68 -23.14 9.82
N ASN A 257 2.52 -23.23 10.47
CA ASN A 257 2.49 -23.35 11.91
C ASN A 257 3.11 -24.66 12.40
N GLU A 258 3.03 -25.73 11.63
CA GLU A 258 3.74 -27.00 11.94
C GLU A 258 5.25 -26.75 12.06
N LEU A 259 5.83 -26.03 11.10
CA LEU A 259 7.23 -25.61 11.18
C LEU A 259 7.50 -24.70 12.39
N ASP A 260 6.62 -23.73 12.65
CA ASP A 260 6.77 -22.80 13.78
C ASP A 260 6.83 -23.57 15.11
N GLN A 261 5.97 -24.60 15.27
CA GLN A 261 5.95 -25.46 16.47
C GLN A 261 7.24 -26.27 16.58
N PHE A 262 7.71 -26.89 15.48
CA PHE A 262 8.97 -27.63 15.44
C PHE A 262 10.15 -26.73 15.86
N VAL A 263 10.28 -25.55 15.25
CA VAL A 263 11.38 -24.61 15.53
C VAL A 263 11.36 -24.11 16.98
N LYS A 264 10.17 -23.83 17.52
CA LYS A 264 10.05 -23.29 18.89
C LYS A 264 10.10 -24.34 19.98
N ARG A 265 9.55 -25.53 19.77
CA ARG A 265 9.40 -26.54 20.81
C ARG A 265 10.48 -27.62 20.75
N GLU A 266 10.87 -28.06 19.56
CA GLU A 266 11.87 -29.13 19.40
C GLU A 266 13.28 -28.53 19.26
N LEU A 267 13.49 -27.61 18.32
CA LEU A 267 14.79 -26.96 18.15
C LEU A 267 15.05 -25.89 19.22
N LYS A 268 14.02 -25.47 19.97
CA LYS A 268 14.07 -24.48 21.06
C LYS A 268 14.74 -23.16 20.69
N VAL A 269 14.56 -22.72 19.43
CA VAL A 269 15.16 -21.49 18.91
C VAL A 269 14.55 -20.27 19.61
N GLY A 270 15.33 -19.58 20.42
CA GLY A 270 14.88 -18.41 21.17
C GLY A 270 14.52 -17.22 20.29
N PHE A 271 15.39 -16.89 19.35
CA PHE A 271 15.24 -15.77 18.43
C PHE A 271 14.85 -16.26 17.03
N TYR A 272 13.60 -16.59 16.85
CA TYR A 272 12.97 -17.02 15.60
C TYR A 272 11.75 -16.17 15.31
N LEU A 273 11.64 -15.66 14.07
CA LEU A 273 10.44 -14.98 13.60
C LEU A 273 10.16 -15.29 12.12
N ARG A 274 8.89 -15.26 11.75
CA ARG A 274 8.41 -15.58 10.40
C ARG A 274 7.48 -14.50 9.83
N TYR A 275 7.63 -14.23 8.54
CA TYR A 275 6.71 -13.41 7.76
C TYR A 275 6.36 -14.14 6.45
N VAL A 276 5.21 -14.81 6.39
CA VAL A 276 4.82 -15.78 5.35
C VAL A 276 5.89 -16.88 5.25
N ASP A 277 6.63 -16.90 4.14
CA ASP A 277 7.72 -17.82 3.76
C ASP A 277 9.12 -17.29 4.11
N ASP A 278 9.25 -16.04 4.54
CA ASP A 278 10.51 -15.44 5.01
C ASP A 278 10.74 -15.78 6.51
N LEU A 279 11.80 -16.52 6.81
CA LEU A 279 12.20 -16.93 8.17
C LEU A 279 13.48 -16.21 8.57
N VAL A 280 13.59 -15.82 9.85
CA VAL A 280 14.83 -15.25 10.42
C VAL A 280 15.13 -15.92 11.75
N LEU A 281 16.36 -16.41 11.89
CA LEU A 281 16.91 -17.00 13.12
C LEU A 281 18.18 -16.24 13.52
N LEU A 282 18.39 -16.05 14.83
CA LEU A 282 19.61 -15.43 15.35
C LEU A 282 20.29 -16.36 16.35
N SER A 283 21.63 -16.40 16.29
CA SER A 283 22.50 -17.07 17.28
C SER A 283 23.85 -16.36 17.37
N GLU A 284 24.53 -16.50 18.50
CA GLU A 284 25.92 -16.11 18.69
C GLU A 284 26.88 -17.10 17.98
N ASP A 285 26.42 -18.33 17.79
CA ASP A 285 27.16 -19.40 17.12
C ASP A 285 26.63 -19.63 15.68
N PRO A 286 27.47 -19.41 14.65
CA PRO A 286 27.09 -19.68 13.26
C PRO A 286 26.94 -21.17 12.96
N ALA A 287 27.65 -22.08 13.65
CA ALA A 287 27.51 -23.52 13.45
C ALA A 287 26.14 -24.00 13.90
N GLN A 288 25.64 -23.49 15.02
CA GLN A 288 24.26 -23.75 15.49
C GLN A 288 23.21 -23.32 14.47
N LEU A 289 23.41 -22.19 13.79
CA LEU A 289 22.50 -21.72 12.73
C LEU A 289 22.52 -22.69 11.53
N GLU A 290 23.65 -23.25 11.18
CA GLU A 290 23.77 -24.25 10.10
C GLU A 290 23.09 -25.57 10.48
N ASP A 291 23.20 -26.02 11.72
CA ASP A 291 22.52 -27.21 12.21
C ASP A 291 21.00 -27.03 12.24
N TRP A 292 20.51 -25.86 12.69
CA TRP A 292 19.10 -25.51 12.58
C TRP A 292 18.63 -25.46 11.13
N HIS A 293 19.44 -24.90 10.22
CA HIS A 293 19.14 -24.89 8.80
C HIS A 293 18.90 -26.30 8.25
N LYS A 294 19.83 -27.22 8.47
CA LYS A 294 19.71 -28.64 8.05
C LYS A 294 18.47 -29.31 8.64
N SER A 295 18.18 -29.04 9.91
CA SER A 295 17.03 -29.61 10.61
C SER A 295 15.71 -29.06 10.05
N ILE A 296 15.62 -27.74 9.81
CA ILE A 296 14.47 -27.09 9.18
C ILE A 296 14.25 -27.60 7.75
N GLU A 297 15.31 -27.73 6.97
CA GLU A 297 15.24 -28.25 5.59
C GLU A 297 14.70 -29.68 5.56
N ARG A 298 15.20 -30.54 6.47
CA ARG A 298 14.74 -31.92 6.59
C ARG A 298 13.26 -31.99 7.00
N PHE A 299 12.86 -31.18 7.99
CA PHE A 299 11.46 -31.10 8.44
C PHE A 299 10.54 -30.64 7.30
N LEU A 300 10.89 -29.55 6.62
CA LEU A 300 10.09 -29.00 5.50
C LEU A 300 9.89 -30.04 4.40
N ARG A 301 10.94 -30.78 4.04
CA ARG A 301 10.88 -31.81 3.00
C ARG A 301 10.03 -33.01 3.44
N ALA A 302 10.28 -33.54 4.61
CA ALA A 302 9.60 -34.75 5.12
C ALA A 302 8.13 -34.46 5.48
N GLU A 303 7.88 -33.47 6.31
CA GLU A 303 6.56 -33.22 6.91
C GLU A 303 5.65 -32.35 6.03
N LEU A 304 6.23 -31.39 5.31
CA LEU A 304 5.44 -30.40 4.55
C LEU A 304 5.62 -30.50 3.03
N GLY A 305 6.54 -31.35 2.54
CA GLY A 305 6.82 -31.46 1.09
C GLY A 305 7.29 -30.14 0.46
N LEU A 306 7.96 -29.30 1.25
CA LEU A 306 8.47 -27.98 0.85
C LEU A 306 10.00 -28.00 0.77
N GLU A 307 10.55 -27.09 -0.05
CA GLU A 307 11.99 -26.93 -0.21
C GLU A 307 12.43 -25.50 0.15
N LEU A 308 13.61 -25.38 0.70
CA LEU A 308 14.26 -24.08 0.92
C LEU A 308 14.98 -23.63 -0.36
N ARG A 309 15.10 -22.32 -0.51
CA ARG A 309 15.94 -21.74 -1.57
C ARG A 309 17.40 -21.81 -1.18
N ALA A 310 18.19 -22.51 -1.98
CA ALA A 310 19.62 -22.76 -1.73
C ALA A 310 20.49 -21.49 -1.78
N ASP A 311 20.08 -20.48 -2.57
CA ASP A 311 20.92 -19.32 -2.92
C ASP A 311 21.13 -18.29 -1.77
N LYS A 312 20.43 -18.43 -0.61
CA LYS A 312 20.41 -17.39 0.43
C LYS A 312 20.69 -17.87 1.85
N ALA A 313 20.84 -19.16 2.05
CA ALA A 313 20.87 -19.78 3.37
C ALA A 313 22.29 -19.81 3.96
N ARG A 314 22.86 -18.64 4.29
CA ARG A 314 24.15 -18.57 4.99
C ARG A 314 24.08 -17.63 6.19
N PRO A 315 24.64 -18.00 7.36
CA PRO A 315 24.77 -17.12 8.49
C PRO A 315 25.56 -15.86 8.14
N ARG A 316 25.03 -14.70 8.54
CA ARG A 316 25.69 -13.39 8.32
C ARG A 316 25.73 -12.60 9.60
N LEU A 317 26.83 -11.87 9.84
CA LEU A 317 26.94 -10.97 10.98
C LEU A 317 25.82 -9.92 10.94
N VAL A 318 25.13 -9.73 12.07
CA VAL A 318 24.06 -8.73 12.20
C VAL A 318 24.59 -7.29 12.20
N SER A 319 25.90 -7.07 12.35
CA SER A 319 26.53 -5.77 12.20
C SER A 319 26.37 -5.16 10.80
N SER A 320 26.20 -6.00 9.76
CA SER A 320 25.87 -5.55 8.41
C SER A 320 24.40 -5.18 8.22
N GLY A 321 23.59 -5.35 9.26
CA GLY A 321 22.13 -5.22 9.23
C GLY A 321 21.43 -6.44 8.63
N VAL A 322 20.20 -6.68 9.07
CA VAL A 322 19.36 -7.81 8.61
C VAL A 322 18.30 -7.30 7.65
N ASP A 323 18.32 -7.80 6.41
CA ASP A 323 17.33 -7.47 5.38
C ASP A 323 16.04 -8.28 5.60
N PHE A 324 14.99 -7.64 6.14
CA PHE A 324 13.71 -8.29 6.41
C PHE A 324 12.53 -7.34 6.17
N VAL A 325 11.44 -7.85 5.61
CA VAL A 325 10.15 -7.16 5.34
C VAL A 325 10.24 -5.72 4.81
N GLY A 326 11.22 -5.46 3.97
CA GLY A 326 11.37 -4.13 3.34
C GLY A 326 12.38 -3.21 4.01
N TRP A 327 12.97 -3.64 5.12
CA TRP A 327 13.93 -2.89 5.91
C TRP A 327 15.28 -3.58 6.00
N GLN A 328 16.35 -2.78 6.13
CA GLN A 328 17.62 -3.20 6.66
C GLN A 328 17.63 -2.81 8.14
N THR A 329 17.66 -3.79 9.04
CA THR A 329 17.44 -3.59 10.48
C THR A 329 18.70 -3.91 11.28
N TRP A 330 19.06 -3.01 12.15
CA TRP A 330 20.11 -3.15 13.18
C TRP A 330 19.48 -3.16 14.58
N TRP A 331 20.26 -3.41 15.59
CA TRP A 331 19.80 -3.36 16.98
C TRP A 331 19.37 -1.94 17.40
N SER A 332 20.02 -0.89 16.87
CA SER A 332 19.78 0.53 17.22
C SER A 332 18.74 1.20 16.32
N HIS A 333 18.69 0.84 15.05
CA HIS A 333 17.87 1.51 14.05
C HIS A 333 17.51 0.60 12.88
N ARG A 334 16.70 1.11 11.97
CA ARG A 334 16.44 0.50 10.67
C ARG A 334 16.43 1.54 9.57
N LEU A 335 16.82 1.12 8.38
CA LEU A 335 16.81 1.93 7.17
C LEU A 335 15.91 1.26 6.11
N PRO A 336 15.24 2.03 5.25
CA PRO A 336 14.56 1.47 4.10
C PRO A 336 15.59 0.83 3.16
N ARG A 337 15.18 -0.22 2.46
CA ARG A 337 16.06 -0.84 1.43
C ARG A 337 16.48 0.20 0.40
N ARG A 338 17.73 0.15 -0.07
CA ARG A 338 18.26 1.06 -1.11
C ARG A 338 17.35 1.12 -2.34
N ARG A 339 16.78 -0.03 -2.77
CA ARG A 339 15.84 -0.08 -3.89
C ARG A 339 14.56 0.73 -3.66
N THR A 340 14.12 0.92 -2.41
CA THR A 340 12.94 1.73 -2.09
C THR A 340 13.21 3.21 -2.35
N LEU A 341 14.37 3.72 -1.92
CA LEU A 341 14.80 5.08 -2.20
C LEU A 341 15.05 5.28 -3.71
N ALA A 342 15.74 4.34 -4.36
CA ALA A 342 15.99 4.39 -5.81
C ALA A 342 14.66 4.41 -6.62
N ALA A 343 13.64 3.69 -6.17
CA ALA A 343 12.34 3.72 -6.83
C ALA A 343 11.60 5.05 -6.65
N LEU A 344 11.73 5.71 -5.50
CA LEU A 344 11.22 7.07 -5.30
C LEU A 344 11.97 8.05 -6.20
N GLU A 345 13.29 8.00 -6.20
CA GLU A 345 14.16 8.81 -7.05
C GLU A 345 13.79 8.68 -8.54
N ALA A 346 13.60 7.46 -9.02
CA ALA A 346 13.19 7.21 -10.41
C ALA A 346 11.83 7.85 -10.75
N ARG A 347 10.89 7.90 -9.80
CA ARG A 347 9.58 8.57 -9.99
C ARG A 347 9.72 10.09 -10.02
N LEU A 348 10.60 10.65 -9.19
CA LEU A 348 10.91 12.09 -9.23
C LEU A 348 11.51 12.48 -10.58
N ARG A 349 12.53 11.75 -11.05
CA ARG A 349 13.13 11.98 -12.38
C ARG A 349 12.12 11.81 -13.52
N GLN A 350 11.20 10.85 -13.40
CA GLN A 350 10.14 10.69 -14.39
C GLN A 350 9.21 11.91 -14.42
N PHE A 351 8.83 12.43 -13.25
CA PHE A 351 8.05 13.66 -13.17
C PHE A 351 8.81 14.85 -13.78
N GLU A 352 10.09 15.01 -13.45
CA GLU A 352 10.96 16.05 -14.01
C GLU A 352 10.92 16.02 -15.55
N ARG A 353 11.14 14.85 -16.15
CA ARG A 353 11.15 14.70 -17.62
C ARG A 353 9.85 15.09 -18.30
N ILE A 354 8.69 14.87 -17.67
CA ILE A 354 7.38 15.07 -18.30
C ILE A 354 6.73 16.41 -17.96
N ALA A 355 6.99 16.95 -16.79
CA ALA A 355 6.26 18.11 -16.27
C ALA A 355 7.14 19.33 -15.98
N VAL A 356 8.47 19.15 -15.88
CA VAL A 356 9.40 20.25 -15.57
C VAL A 356 10.21 20.61 -16.80
N ARG A 357 10.23 21.91 -17.14
CA ARG A 357 10.97 22.43 -18.29
C ARG A 357 11.85 23.59 -17.84
N PRO A 358 13.18 23.56 -18.04
CA PRO A 358 14.01 24.73 -17.89
C PRO A 358 13.69 25.72 -19.03
N ILE A 359 13.60 27.00 -18.68
CA ILE A 359 13.41 28.12 -19.60
C ILE A 359 14.38 29.25 -19.23
N GLU A 360 14.46 30.27 -20.07
CA GLU A 360 15.34 31.45 -19.85
C GLU A 360 16.80 31.05 -19.57
N GLY A 361 17.38 30.21 -20.44
CA GLY A 361 18.76 29.75 -20.27
C GLY A 361 19.00 28.89 -19.02
N GLY A 362 17.95 28.19 -18.52
CA GLY A 362 18.04 27.35 -17.32
C GLY A 362 17.80 28.08 -16.00
N ARG A 363 17.61 29.40 -16.03
CA ARG A 363 17.40 30.21 -14.81
C ARG A 363 16.03 30.01 -14.16
N VAL A 364 15.07 29.52 -14.91
CA VAL A 364 13.69 29.33 -14.46
C VAL A 364 13.21 27.92 -14.79
N LEU A 365 12.53 27.29 -13.86
CA LEU A 365 11.82 26.03 -14.08
C LEU A 365 10.33 26.31 -14.27
N ARG A 366 9.80 25.89 -15.43
CA ARG A 366 8.36 25.85 -15.68
C ARG A 366 7.82 24.46 -15.36
N ILE A 367 6.81 24.39 -14.51
CA ILE A 367 6.15 23.14 -14.11
C ILE A 367 4.72 23.13 -14.62
N ASP A 368 4.41 22.18 -15.49
CA ASP A 368 3.08 22.00 -16.04
C ASP A 368 2.23 21.13 -15.09
N LEU A 369 1.30 21.75 -14.35
CA LEU A 369 0.52 21.09 -13.29
C LEU A 369 -0.54 20.12 -13.82
N GLU A 370 -0.99 20.30 -15.05
CA GLU A 370 -2.06 19.54 -15.70
C GLU A 370 -1.55 18.44 -16.65
N THR A 371 -0.24 18.27 -16.74
CA THR A 371 0.34 17.19 -17.55
C THR A 371 -0.25 15.85 -17.13
N PRO A 372 -0.78 15.05 -18.07
CA PRO A 372 -1.28 13.73 -17.75
C PRO A 372 -0.20 12.84 -17.12
N ALA A 373 -0.56 12.09 -16.08
CA ALA A 373 0.37 11.15 -15.48
C ALA A 373 0.66 9.99 -16.44
N PRO A 374 1.91 9.52 -16.55
CA PRO A 374 2.24 8.36 -17.34
C PRO A 374 1.49 7.12 -16.81
N PRO A 375 1.18 6.14 -17.68
CA PRO A 375 0.40 4.96 -17.29
C PRO A 375 0.94 4.20 -16.08
N GLN A 376 2.26 4.19 -15.91
CA GLN A 376 2.94 3.50 -14.80
C GLN A 376 2.87 4.25 -13.46
N ALA A 377 2.57 5.56 -13.47
CA ALA A 377 2.52 6.38 -12.26
C ALA A 377 1.17 6.30 -11.53
N ILE A 378 0.12 5.78 -12.16
CA ILE A 378 -1.25 5.75 -11.61
C ILE A 378 -1.47 4.44 -10.88
N GLN A 379 -1.16 4.39 -9.60
CA GLN A 379 -1.27 3.16 -8.79
C GLN A 379 -2.61 2.96 -8.06
N ARG A 380 -3.53 3.90 -7.99
CA ARG A 380 -4.81 3.70 -7.25
C ARG A 380 -5.97 4.48 -7.86
N ARG A 381 -7.11 3.78 -8.05
CA ARG A 381 -8.52 4.20 -8.12
C ARG A 381 -8.77 5.70 -8.33
N ALA A 382 -8.63 6.20 -9.54
CA ALA A 382 -9.24 7.47 -9.89
C ALA A 382 -10.21 7.26 -11.06
N ALA A 383 -11.44 7.65 -10.88
CA ALA A 383 -12.46 7.68 -11.92
C ALA A 383 -12.15 8.73 -13.01
N SER A 384 -11.18 9.61 -12.78
CA SER A 384 -10.66 10.60 -13.73
C SER A 384 -9.16 10.39 -13.95
N PRO A 385 -8.61 10.75 -15.12
CA PRO A 385 -7.18 10.74 -15.37
C PRO A 385 -6.47 11.64 -14.36
N ALA A 386 -5.54 11.03 -13.59
CA ALA A 386 -4.75 11.79 -12.64
C ALA A 386 -3.69 12.61 -13.39
N THR A 387 -3.46 13.85 -12.94
CA THR A 387 -2.32 14.64 -13.38
C THR A 387 -1.02 14.08 -12.85
N ALA A 388 0.10 14.40 -13.47
CA ALA A 388 1.43 14.00 -13.01
C ALA A 388 1.71 14.49 -11.58
N SER A 389 1.28 15.72 -11.24
CA SER A 389 1.38 16.28 -9.89
C SER A 389 0.64 15.45 -8.85
N LYS A 390 -0.62 15.07 -9.11
CA LYS A 390 -1.41 14.22 -8.22
C LYS A 390 -0.81 12.82 -8.06
N ALA A 391 -0.28 12.24 -9.13
CA ALA A 391 0.39 10.93 -9.08
C ALA A 391 1.71 11.00 -8.30
N LEU A 392 2.44 12.11 -8.43
CA LEU A 392 3.66 12.38 -7.66
C LEU A 392 3.33 12.54 -6.16
N HIS A 393 2.30 13.33 -5.81
CA HIS A 393 1.83 13.47 -4.44
C HIS A 393 1.48 12.11 -3.82
N ALA A 394 0.69 11.29 -4.50
CA ALA A 394 0.34 9.95 -4.02
C ALA A 394 1.59 9.06 -3.81
N SER A 395 2.61 9.22 -4.65
CA SER A 395 3.89 8.53 -4.48
C SER A 395 4.65 9.06 -3.26
N LEU A 396 4.85 10.38 -3.16
CA LEU A 396 5.52 11.00 -2.01
C LEU A 396 4.85 10.63 -0.69
N ALA A 397 3.53 10.74 -0.59
CA ALA A 397 2.77 10.37 0.60
C ALA A 397 2.92 8.88 0.97
N SER A 398 2.97 7.99 -0.03
CA SER A 398 3.18 6.56 0.20
C SER A 398 4.59 6.26 0.71
N TYR A 399 5.61 6.84 0.09
CA TYR A 399 7.00 6.62 0.48
C TYR A 399 7.32 7.29 1.83
N SER A 400 6.89 8.52 2.05
CA SER A 400 7.08 9.22 3.32
C SER A 400 6.39 8.50 4.48
N GLY A 401 5.17 7.98 4.25
CA GLY A 401 4.47 7.13 5.20
C GLY A 401 5.25 5.86 5.58
N HIS A 402 6.05 5.31 4.66
CA HIS A 402 6.98 4.22 4.95
C HIS A 402 8.23 4.74 5.67
N LEU A 403 8.89 5.77 5.11
CA LEU A 403 10.18 6.29 5.61
C LEU A 403 10.13 6.78 7.07
N ARG A 404 9.00 7.32 7.52
CA ARG A 404 8.82 7.82 8.91
C ARG A 404 9.04 6.76 9.99
N HIS A 405 8.97 5.48 9.63
CA HIS A 405 9.18 4.36 10.55
C HIS A 405 10.63 3.92 10.67
N GLY A 406 11.57 4.58 9.98
CA GLY A 406 13.00 4.29 10.02
C GLY A 406 13.85 5.53 10.22
N ALA A 407 15.16 5.35 10.38
CA ALA A 407 16.14 6.44 10.47
C ALA A 407 16.44 7.05 9.08
N ALA A 408 15.37 7.44 8.35
CA ALA A 408 15.46 7.86 6.95
C ALA A 408 15.27 9.37 6.73
N TRP A 409 15.21 10.16 7.80
CA TRP A 409 14.97 11.59 7.71
C TRP A 409 16.01 12.30 6.82
N GLY A 410 17.29 12.10 7.05
CA GLY A 410 18.34 12.71 6.24
C GLY A 410 18.29 12.31 4.75
N SER A 411 17.81 11.10 4.42
CA SER A 411 17.60 10.71 3.03
C SER A 411 16.39 11.42 2.42
N PHE A 412 15.32 11.60 3.19
CA PHE A 412 14.14 12.34 2.77
C PHE A 412 14.44 13.83 2.57
N GLU A 413 15.19 14.44 3.49
CA GLU A 413 15.67 15.83 3.37
C GLU A 413 16.53 16.03 2.11
N ARG A 414 17.51 15.16 1.85
CA ARG A 414 18.35 15.26 0.65
C ARG A 414 17.55 15.19 -0.65
N LEU A 415 16.45 14.41 -0.71
CA LEU A 415 15.59 14.34 -1.89
C LEU A 415 14.93 15.70 -2.19
N PHE A 416 14.50 16.42 -1.15
CA PHE A 416 13.89 17.74 -1.29
C PHE A 416 14.95 18.83 -1.53
N ALA A 417 16.07 18.79 -0.83
CA ALA A 417 17.18 19.74 -1.02
C ALA A 417 17.72 19.70 -2.47
N ALA A 418 17.79 18.50 -3.06
CA ALA A 418 18.18 18.33 -4.46
C ALA A 418 17.14 18.85 -5.46
N ARG A 419 15.92 19.17 -5.00
CA ARG A 419 14.77 19.56 -5.86
C ARG A 419 13.93 20.66 -5.23
N PRO A 420 14.42 21.90 -5.15
CA PRO A 420 13.70 23.02 -4.52
C PRO A 420 12.28 23.23 -5.04
N TRP A 421 12.00 22.84 -6.30
CA TRP A 421 10.66 22.90 -6.88
C TRP A 421 9.64 22.01 -6.15
N LEU A 422 10.09 20.97 -5.43
CA LEU A 422 9.19 20.16 -4.59
C LEU A 422 8.57 20.98 -3.46
N GLU A 423 9.32 21.88 -2.83
CA GLU A 423 8.81 22.72 -1.73
C GLU A 423 7.82 23.77 -2.21
N VAL A 424 7.86 24.12 -3.49
CA VAL A 424 6.87 24.99 -4.10
C VAL A 424 5.58 24.24 -4.41
N LEU A 425 5.67 22.97 -4.82
CA LEU A 425 4.49 22.13 -5.10
C LEU A 425 3.85 21.53 -3.85
N PHE A 426 4.66 21.24 -2.84
CA PHE A 426 4.23 20.48 -1.67
C PHE A 426 4.62 21.18 -0.37
N GLU A 427 3.72 21.14 0.58
CA GLU A 427 3.96 21.54 1.96
C GLU A 427 4.35 20.31 2.79
N ARG A 428 5.37 20.47 3.64
CA ARG A 428 5.85 19.42 4.52
C ARG A 428 5.64 19.76 5.98
N GLN A 429 5.18 18.77 6.76
CA GLN A 429 5.21 18.78 8.22
C GLN A 429 5.88 17.46 8.66
N GLY A 430 7.21 17.51 8.90
CA GLY A 430 7.99 16.30 9.05
C GLY A 430 7.90 15.42 7.79
N PHE A 431 7.54 14.16 7.95
CA PHE A 431 7.32 13.24 6.82
C PHE A 431 5.95 13.43 6.12
N ALA A 432 5.02 14.18 6.67
CA ALA A 432 3.76 14.43 5.99
C ALA A 432 3.95 15.40 4.82
N VAL A 433 3.36 15.05 3.67
CA VAL A 433 3.43 15.81 2.42
C VAL A 433 2.03 16.12 1.94
N ALA A 434 1.71 17.37 1.71
CA ALA A 434 0.43 17.84 1.18
C ALA A 434 0.64 18.68 -0.08
N GLU A 435 -0.30 18.60 -1.04
CA GLU A 435 -0.27 19.48 -2.22
C GLU A 435 -0.54 20.92 -1.81
N ARG A 436 0.32 21.87 -2.23
CA ARG A 436 0.03 23.31 -2.08
C ARG A 436 -1.08 23.75 -3.03
N PHE A 437 -1.11 23.20 -4.25
CA PHE A 437 -2.06 23.58 -5.29
C PHE A 437 -2.95 22.40 -5.69
N PRO A 438 -3.91 21.96 -4.86
CA PRO A 438 -4.85 20.91 -5.23
C PRO A 438 -5.87 21.47 -6.23
N LEU A 439 -5.58 21.39 -7.53
CA LEU A 439 -6.37 21.96 -8.62
C LEU A 439 -7.85 21.57 -8.54
N ALA A 440 -8.16 20.33 -8.17
CA ALA A 440 -9.53 19.87 -8.01
C ALA A 440 -10.32 20.65 -6.93
N ARG A 441 -9.65 21.11 -5.85
CA ARG A 441 -10.27 21.94 -4.82
C ARG A 441 -10.39 23.40 -5.24
N ILE A 442 -9.40 23.89 -6.00
CA ILE A 442 -9.43 25.23 -6.57
C ILE A 442 -10.59 25.32 -7.58
N ASP A 443 -10.78 24.29 -8.40
CA ASP A 443 -11.85 24.24 -9.41
C ASP A 443 -13.24 24.02 -8.82
N ALA A 444 -13.35 23.28 -7.74
CA ALA A 444 -14.62 23.05 -7.04
C ALA A 444 -15.19 24.33 -6.37
N ALA A 445 -14.38 25.37 -6.21
CA ALA A 445 -14.86 26.64 -5.72
C ALA A 445 -15.71 27.35 -6.80
N GLN A 446 -17.03 27.45 -6.55
CA GLN A 446 -18.01 27.98 -7.50
C GLN A 446 -17.83 29.46 -7.85
N ASP A 447 -17.14 30.23 -6.99
CA ASP A 447 -16.92 31.66 -7.15
C ASP A 447 -15.45 31.99 -7.44
N PHE A 448 -15.22 32.92 -8.36
CA PHE A 448 -13.91 33.48 -8.71
C PHE A 448 -13.11 33.93 -7.47
N ARG A 449 -13.76 34.58 -6.51
CA ARG A 449 -13.11 35.05 -5.29
C ARG A 449 -12.62 33.87 -4.43
N ARG A 450 -13.45 32.85 -4.26
CA ARG A 450 -13.08 31.65 -3.49
C ARG A 450 -11.92 30.90 -4.14
N ARG A 451 -11.88 30.82 -5.48
CA ARG A 451 -10.75 30.21 -6.22
C ARG A 451 -9.46 30.98 -6.00
N TYR A 452 -9.52 32.29 -6.10
CA TYR A 452 -8.36 33.16 -5.89
C TYR A 452 -7.85 33.07 -4.45
N TRP A 453 -8.74 33.14 -3.45
CA TRP A 453 -8.38 32.99 -2.05
C TRP A 453 -7.82 31.63 -1.71
N GLU A 454 -8.37 30.56 -2.26
CA GLU A 454 -7.85 29.21 -2.07
C GLU A 454 -6.44 29.07 -2.66
N ALA A 455 -6.20 29.64 -3.83
CA ALA A 455 -4.89 29.65 -4.46
C ALA A 455 -3.87 30.47 -3.64
N ILE A 456 -4.23 31.67 -3.20
CA ILE A 456 -3.34 32.56 -2.42
C ILE A 456 -2.98 31.95 -1.06
N ARG A 457 -3.95 31.45 -0.34
CA ARG A 457 -3.72 30.86 0.99
C ARG A 457 -2.69 29.75 0.93
N ARG A 458 -2.64 29.03 -0.18
CA ARG A 458 -1.71 27.91 -0.38
C ARG A 458 -0.40 28.31 -1.03
N ALA A 459 -0.38 29.37 -1.81
CA ALA A 459 0.82 29.88 -2.47
C ALA A 459 1.88 30.34 -1.45
N GLY A 460 1.41 30.90 -0.34
CA GLY A 460 2.31 31.51 0.66
C GLY A 460 2.97 32.80 0.19
N PRO A 461 3.83 33.41 1.00
CA PRO A 461 4.39 34.73 0.74
C PRO A 461 5.43 34.78 -0.39
N ARG A 462 6.01 33.63 -0.78
CA ARG A 462 7.03 33.55 -1.83
C ARG A 462 6.49 33.11 -3.20
N CYS A 463 5.17 33.20 -3.41
CA CYS A 463 4.56 32.82 -4.68
C CYS A 463 3.42 33.80 -5.02
N LEU A 464 3.53 34.51 -6.16
CA LEU A 464 2.47 35.34 -6.70
C LEU A 464 1.51 34.51 -7.55
N VAL A 465 0.21 34.71 -7.35
CA VAL A 465 -0.86 34.07 -8.13
C VAL A 465 -1.32 35.01 -9.23
N PHE A 466 -0.97 34.71 -10.46
CA PHE A 466 -1.42 35.43 -11.64
C PHE A 466 -2.82 34.97 -12.01
N GLN A 467 -3.82 35.79 -11.63
CA GLN A 467 -5.22 35.52 -11.91
C GLN A 467 -5.78 36.59 -12.85
N LYS A 468 -6.42 36.17 -13.92
CA LYS A 468 -7.02 37.07 -14.90
C LYS A 468 -8.30 37.71 -14.38
N VAL A 469 -8.39 39.04 -14.47
CA VAL A 469 -9.59 39.83 -14.22
C VAL A 469 -9.80 40.77 -15.42
N GLY A 470 -10.71 40.40 -16.33
CA GLY A 470 -10.89 41.11 -17.60
C GLY A 470 -9.61 41.11 -18.43
N ARG A 471 -9.09 42.31 -18.77
CA ARG A 471 -7.83 42.49 -19.53
C ARG A 471 -6.58 42.61 -18.65
N PHE A 472 -6.74 42.49 -17.31
CA PHE A 472 -5.67 42.66 -16.32
C PHE A 472 -5.37 41.38 -15.59
N ILE A 473 -4.18 41.32 -14.99
CA ILE A 473 -3.82 40.43 -13.89
C ILE A 473 -3.81 41.29 -12.64
N GLU A 474 -4.63 40.92 -11.62
CA GLU A 474 -4.82 41.71 -10.42
C GLU A 474 -4.40 40.95 -9.17
N PHE A 475 -3.80 41.68 -8.23
CA PHE A 475 -3.42 41.19 -6.91
C PHE A 475 -4.25 41.88 -5.82
N ARG A 476 -4.78 41.07 -4.92
CA ARG A 476 -5.68 41.51 -3.85
C ARG A 476 -5.25 40.90 -2.53
N GLY A 477 -5.68 41.51 -1.41
CA GLY A 477 -5.35 41.05 -0.08
C GLY A 477 -3.84 40.90 0.16
N PRO A 478 -3.36 39.82 0.77
CA PRO A 478 -1.94 39.63 1.07
C PRO A 478 -1.01 39.67 -0.16
N GLN A 479 -1.52 39.27 -1.32
CA GLN A 479 -0.76 39.28 -2.57
C GLN A 479 -0.45 40.69 -3.09
N ARG A 480 -1.28 41.69 -2.69
CA ARG A 480 -1.07 43.07 -3.08
C ARG A 480 0.27 43.60 -2.57
N SER A 481 0.53 43.49 -1.28
CA SER A 481 1.76 43.98 -0.67
C SER A 481 3.02 43.31 -1.28
N VAL A 482 2.95 42.02 -1.57
CA VAL A 482 4.03 41.29 -2.25
C VAL A 482 4.21 41.80 -3.68
N ALA A 483 3.12 42.04 -4.43
CA ALA A 483 3.18 42.54 -5.80
C ALA A 483 3.66 44.00 -5.86
N GLU A 484 3.28 44.86 -4.90
CA GLU A 484 3.79 46.22 -4.77
C GLU A 484 5.31 46.23 -4.56
N ALA A 485 5.80 45.43 -3.60
CA ALA A 485 7.22 45.37 -3.28
C ALA A 485 8.06 44.75 -4.42
N VAL A 486 7.61 43.62 -4.98
CA VAL A 486 8.37 42.82 -5.96
C VAL A 486 8.22 43.35 -7.38
N LEU A 487 7.00 43.72 -7.78
CA LEU A 487 6.69 44.13 -9.16
C LEU A 487 6.66 45.66 -9.32
N GLN A 488 6.81 46.40 -8.22
CA GLN A 488 6.75 47.88 -8.20
C GLN A 488 5.44 48.42 -8.79
N LEU A 489 4.32 47.79 -8.43
CA LEU A 489 3.00 48.16 -8.91
C LEU A 489 2.39 49.20 -7.96
N ARG A 490 1.62 50.15 -8.52
CA ARG A 490 0.85 51.11 -7.76
C ARG A 490 -0.53 50.55 -7.40
N THR A 491 -0.95 50.71 -6.16
CA THR A 491 -2.30 50.35 -5.72
C THR A 491 -3.33 51.35 -6.22
N ALA A 492 -4.43 50.84 -6.75
CA ALA A 492 -5.61 51.64 -7.12
C ALA A 492 -6.83 51.22 -6.30
N ARG A 493 -7.75 52.14 -6.08
CA ARG A 493 -9.05 51.86 -5.46
C ARG A 493 -9.99 51.19 -6.46
N ILE A 494 -10.55 50.02 -6.09
CA ILE A 494 -11.45 49.25 -6.96
C ILE A 494 -12.87 49.32 -6.36
N ARG A 495 -13.86 49.69 -7.19
CA ARG A 495 -15.28 49.75 -6.78
C ARG A 495 -15.99 48.39 -6.85
N ARG A 496 -15.43 47.38 -7.46
CA ARG A 496 -16.07 46.05 -7.64
C ARG A 496 -15.35 44.97 -6.82
N GLY A 497 -16.12 44.17 -6.11
CA GLY A 497 -15.66 42.89 -5.60
C GLY A 497 -15.31 42.83 -4.11
N GLY A 498 -15.67 43.82 -3.26
CA GLY A 498 -15.50 43.75 -1.79
C GLY A 498 -14.08 44.04 -1.28
N TYR A 499 -13.11 44.35 -2.17
CA TYR A 499 -11.81 44.90 -1.81
C TYR A 499 -11.72 46.34 -2.23
N LEU A 500 -11.34 47.19 -1.30
CA LEU A 500 -11.19 48.62 -1.55
C LEU A 500 -9.94 48.92 -2.41
N TYR A 501 -8.94 48.02 -2.40
CA TYR A 501 -7.67 48.27 -3.05
C TYR A 501 -7.11 47.02 -3.74
N ALA A 502 -6.56 47.21 -4.93
CA ALA A 502 -5.78 46.21 -5.66
C ALA A 502 -4.66 46.87 -6.48
N CYS A 503 -3.63 46.12 -6.81
CA CYS A 503 -2.68 46.48 -7.84
C CYS A 503 -2.71 45.44 -8.97
N GLY A 504 -2.23 45.82 -10.15
CA GLY A 504 -2.25 44.90 -11.29
C GLY A 504 -1.58 45.49 -12.51
N PHE A 505 -1.50 44.69 -13.58
CA PHE A 505 -0.93 45.06 -14.85
C PHE A 505 -1.72 44.47 -16.04
N PRO A 506 -1.62 45.03 -17.23
CA PRO A 506 -2.26 44.50 -18.44
C PRO A 506 -1.75 43.10 -18.75
N ARG A 507 -2.65 42.17 -19.11
CA ARG A 507 -2.34 40.75 -19.37
C ARG A 507 -1.22 40.53 -20.39
N HIS A 508 -1.13 41.36 -21.42
CA HIS A 508 -0.09 41.24 -22.45
C HIS A 508 1.33 41.44 -21.91
N ARG A 509 1.48 42.11 -20.77
CA ARG A 509 2.77 42.29 -20.06
C ARG A 509 3.10 41.17 -19.07
N ALA A 510 2.31 40.10 -19.01
CA ALA A 510 2.48 39.02 -18.01
C ALA A 510 3.88 38.37 -18.06
N ALA A 511 4.48 38.22 -19.21
CA ALA A 511 5.84 37.68 -19.34
C ALA A 511 6.86 38.55 -18.61
N ASN A 512 6.86 39.89 -18.86
CA ASN A 512 7.80 40.83 -18.23
C ASN A 512 7.66 40.84 -16.68
N PHE A 513 6.41 40.87 -16.19
CA PHE A 513 6.16 40.88 -14.74
C PHE A 513 6.47 39.55 -14.10
N ARG A 514 6.33 38.44 -14.83
CA ARG A 514 6.77 37.12 -14.37
C ARG A 514 8.29 37.07 -14.20
N THR A 515 9.06 37.52 -15.22
CA THR A 515 10.53 37.60 -15.11
C THR A 515 10.94 38.44 -13.92
N ARG A 516 10.35 39.63 -13.70
CA ARG A 516 10.64 40.47 -12.53
C ARG A 516 10.37 39.77 -11.19
N ALA A 517 9.27 38.99 -11.08
CA ALA A 517 8.98 38.22 -9.88
C ALA A 517 10.03 37.14 -9.63
N LEU A 518 10.42 36.43 -10.68
CA LEU A 518 11.42 35.36 -10.63
C LEU A 518 12.81 35.85 -10.31
N ASP A 519 13.22 37.00 -10.88
CA ASP A 519 14.50 37.69 -10.58
C ASP A 519 14.57 38.12 -9.11
N ALA A 520 13.41 38.46 -8.52
CA ALA A 520 13.30 38.76 -7.10
C ALA A 520 13.17 37.50 -6.21
N GLY A 521 13.36 36.31 -6.76
CA GLY A 521 13.27 35.02 -6.03
C GLY A 521 11.85 34.59 -5.66
N VAL A 522 10.82 35.19 -6.31
CA VAL A 522 9.41 34.88 -6.06
C VAL A 522 8.85 34.04 -7.18
N SER A 523 8.30 32.86 -6.83
CA SER A 523 7.63 31.96 -7.78
C SER A 523 6.32 32.55 -8.30
N VAL A 524 5.87 32.10 -9.47
CA VAL A 524 4.62 32.54 -10.07
C VAL A 524 3.72 31.36 -10.42
N LEU A 525 2.52 31.33 -9.81
CA LEU A 525 1.45 30.42 -10.19
C LEU A 525 0.56 31.11 -11.25
N ASP A 526 0.65 30.69 -12.48
CA ASP A 526 -0.18 31.21 -13.57
C ASP A 526 -1.46 30.36 -13.70
N LEU A 527 -2.59 30.95 -13.33
CA LEU A 527 -3.94 30.38 -13.41
C LEU A 527 -4.70 30.85 -14.66
N VAL A 528 -4.02 31.46 -15.62
CA VAL A 528 -4.65 32.12 -16.76
C VAL A 528 -5.23 31.14 -17.76
N GLY A 529 -6.57 31.05 -17.83
CA GLY A 529 -7.31 30.74 -19.03
C GLY A 529 -7.98 29.37 -19.14
N TRP A 530 -9.21 29.38 -19.65
CA TRP A 530 -10.13 28.27 -19.91
C TRP A 530 -9.63 27.21 -20.92
N GLN A 531 -8.50 27.42 -21.57
CA GLN A 531 -7.89 26.47 -22.52
C GLN A 531 -6.35 26.40 -22.45
N GLN A 532 -5.72 27.11 -21.51
CA GLN A 532 -4.26 27.05 -21.36
C GLN A 532 -3.92 26.28 -20.08
N GLN A 533 -2.97 25.38 -20.19
CA GLN A 533 -2.47 24.57 -19.06
C GLN A 533 -1.96 25.49 -17.94
N ARG A 534 -2.43 25.24 -16.71
CA ARG A 534 -1.95 25.96 -15.53
C ARG A 534 -0.50 25.60 -15.26
N ARG A 535 0.31 26.63 -15.01
CA ARG A 535 1.77 26.50 -14.91
C ARG A 535 2.29 27.15 -13.66
N LEU A 536 3.28 26.53 -13.06
CA LEU A 536 4.07 27.09 -11.99
C LEU A 536 5.46 27.41 -12.52
N PHE A 537 5.93 28.63 -12.24
CA PHE A 537 7.28 29.10 -12.58
C PHE A 537 8.06 29.27 -11.27
N VAL A 538 9.24 28.70 -11.22
CA VAL A 538 10.11 28.68 -10.03
C VAL A 538 11.49 29.12 -10.44
N PRO A 539 12.16 30.01 -9.68
CA PRO A 539 13.58 30.29 -9.88
C PRO A 539 14.37 28.98 -9.81
N ALA A 540 15.23 28.74 -10.81
CA ALA A 540 16.06 27.53 -10.81
C ALA A 540 17.14 27.63 -9.75
N PRO A 541 17.43 26.58 -8.97
CA PRO A 541 18.59 26.55 -8.12
C PRO A 541 19.89 26.58 -8.94
N ALA A 542 20.95 27.11 -8.36
CA ALA A 542 22.27 27.26 -9.02
C ALA A 542 22.87 25.94 -9.58
N THR A 543 22.30 24.80 -9.22
CA THR A 543 22.75 23.46 -9.62
C THR A 543 22.03 22.90 -10.86
N PHE A 544 21.19 23.68 -11.54
CA PHE A 544 20.43 23.25 -12.73
C PHE A 544 21.05 23.72 -14.08
N SER A 545 22.26 24.27 -14.02
CA SER A 545 23.03 24.66 -15.23
C SER A 545 23.74 23.48 -15.87
#